data_712c332ba7b054f22a8ec7980f170d5c
#
_entry.id   712c332ba7b054f22a8ec7980f170d5c
#
_cell.length_a   1.000
_cell.length_b   1.000
_cell.length_c   1.000
_cell.angle_alpha   90.00
_cell.angle_beta   90.00
_cell.angle_gamma   90.00
#
_symmetry.space_group_name_H-M   'P 1'
#
loop_
_entity.id
_entity.type
_entity.pdbx_description
1 polymer ?
#
loop_
_entity_poly.entity_id
_entity_poly.type
_entity_poly.pdbx_seq_one_letter_code
_entity_poly.pdbx_strand_id
1 'polypeptide(L)'
;HMGTAWYVDRTSLTVQKYEPPQYIIAVNVISANSAVGDERDFYNGGSGTIRNVSTKRFFYNWDLRQMYVEGNTANDWRLLPPTGSWAETGISMPAGEIAFYLAYHMKFYGSKKFYDRFLNKNVDVFTDSFYTRIP
;
A
#
# COMPACT_ATOMS: atom_id res chain seq x y z
N HIS A 1 13.09 -4.48 6.92
CA HIS A 1 13.91 -4.45 8.13
C HIS A 1 13.59 -5.63 9.01
N MET A 2 14.61 -6.25 9.53
CA MET A 2 14.43 -7.31 10.50
C MET A 2 13.70 -6.76 11.73
N GLY A 3 12.70 -7.48 12.19
CA GLY A 3 11.95 -7.11 13.36
C GLY A 3 10.89 -6.03 13.15
N THR A 4 10.68 -5.56 11.93
CA THR A 4 9.62 -4.59 11.65
C THR A 4 8.61 -5.16 10.68
N ALA A 5 7.35 -5.16 11.07
CA ALA A 5 6.22 -5.56 10.24
C ALA A 5 5.32 -4.38 9.98
N TRP A 6 4.65 -4.37 8.83
CA TRP A 6 3.76 -3.30 8.40
C TRP A 6 2.39 -3.86 8.10
N TYR A 7 1.36 -3.17 8.55
CA TYR A 7 -0.02 -3.58 8.37
C TYR A 7 -0.89 -2.43 7.94
N VAL A 8 -1.84 -2.74 7.08
CA VAL A 8 -2.96 -1.83 6.81
C VAL A 8 -4.10 -2.23 7.74
N ASP A 9 -4.57 -1.30 8.55
CA ASP A 9 -5.70 -1.53 9.44
C ASP A 9 -7.00 -1.39 8.66
N ARG A 10 -7.56 -2.53 8.24
CA ARG A 10 -8.77 -2.52 7.42
C ARG A 10 -9.98 -1.90 8.11
N THR A 11 -10.03 -1.95 9.45
CA THR A 11 -11.16 -1.38 10.20
C THR A 11 -11.16 0.15 10.16
N SER A 12 -10.01 0.75 9.86
CA SER A 12 -9.87 2.20 9.74
C SER A 12 -10.17 2.74 8.35
N LEU A 13 -10.35 1.85 7.36
CA LEU A 13 -10.50 2.25 5.98
C LEU A 13 -11.76 3.09 5.77
N THR A 14 -11.59 4.26 5.17
CA THR A 14 -12.68 5.18 4.88
C THR A 14 -12.57 5.66 3.45
N VAL A 15 -13.63 5.48 2.67
CA VAL A 15 -13.72 6.03 1.33
C VAL A 15 -14.22 7.46 1.46
N GLN A 16 -13.33 8.42 1.19
CA GLN A 16 -13.63 9.84 1.32
C GLN A 16 -14.14 10.46 0.02
N LYS A 17 -13.80 9.86 -1.10
CA LYS A 17 -14.30 10.26 -2.42
C LYS A 17 -14.53 9.04 -3.27
N TYR A 18 -15.72 8.95 -3.83
CA TYR A 18 -16.07 7.92 -4.79
C TYR A 18 -16.74 8.59 -5.99
N GLU A 19 -15.92 9.03 -6.93
CA GLU A 19 -16.36 9.68 -8.17
C GLU A 19 -15.52 9.12 -9.32
N PRO A 20 -15.81 7.86 -9.75
CA PRO A 20 -14.99 7.26 -10.80
C PRO A 20 -14.82 8.19 -12.01
N PRO A 21 -13.60 8.34 -12.53
CA PRO A 21 -12.40 7.55 -12.26
C PRO A 21 -11.58 8.00 -11.06
N GLN A 22 -12.10 8.90 -10.22
CA GLN A 22 -11.37 9.46 -9.08
C GLN A 22 -11.86 8.88 -7.76
N TYR A 23 -10.89 8.56 -6.89
CA TYR A 23 -11.16 7.98 -5.56
C TYR A 23 -10.20 8.59 -4.55
N ILE A 24 -10.67 8.77 -3.32
CA ILE A 24 -9.81 9.09 -2.18
C ILE A 24 -10.14 8.10 -1.05
N ILE A 25 -9.12 7.43 -0.55
CA ILE A 25 -9.25 6.47 0.55
C ILE A 25 -8.28 6.87 1.66
N ALA A 26 -8.76 6.90 2.88
CA ALA A 26 -7.92 7.06 4.07
C ALA A 26 -7.86 5.74 4.82
N VAL A 27 -6.70 5.40 5.33
CA VAL A 27 -6.48 4.17 6.08
C VAL A 27 -5.30 4.34 7.03
N ASN A 28 -5.35 3.67 8.18
CA ASN A 28 -4.22 3.63 9.10
C ASN A 28 -3.23 2.55 8.68
N VAL A 29 -1.96 2.92 8.68
CA VAL A 29 -0.85 1.99 8.50
C VAL A 29 -0.12 1.87 9.81
N ILE A 30 0.06 0.63 10.24
CA ILE A 30 0.66 0.29 11.52
C ILE A 30 2.03 -0.31 11.27
N SER A 31 3.04 0.19 11.99
CA SER A 31 4.33 -0.49 12.06
C SER A 31 4.51 -1.10 13.43
N ALA A 32 5.06 -2.29 13.47
CA ALA A 32 5.26 -3.03 14.71
C ALA A 32 6.60 -3.73 14.72
N ASN A 33 7.21 -3.84 15.91
CA ASN A 33 8.41 -4.66 16.10
C ASN A 33 8.02 -6.00 16.68
N SER A 34 8.68 -7.05 16.20
CA SER A 34 8.68 -8.32 16.90
C SER A 34 9.56 -8.21 18.15
N ALA A 35 9.11 -8.78 19.27
CA ALA A 35 9.86 -8.73 20.52
C ALA A 35 11.22 -9.42 20.45
N VAL A 36 11.37 -10.39 19.56
CA VAL A 36 12.64 -11.12 19.34
C VAL A 36 13.31 -10.74 18.03
N GLY A 37 12.84 -9.70 17.36
CA GLY A 37 13.38 -9.28 16.07
C GLY A 37 12.98 -10.18 14.91
N ASP A 38 11.99 -11.02 15.06
CA ASP A 38 11.52 -11.95 14.03
C ASP A 38 10.04 -11.65 13.72
N GLU A 39 9.76 -11.28 12.47
CA GLU A 39 8.41 -11.00 12.01
C GLU A 39 7.43 -12.14 12.26
N ARG A 40 7.91 -13.38 12.20
CA ARG A 40 7.04 -14.55 12.39
C ARG A 40 6.40 -14.59 13.76
N ASP A 41 7.06 -14.05 14.79
CA ASP A 41 6.48 -14.00 16.12
C ASP A 41 5.24 -13.12 16.15
N PHE A 42 5.28 -12.02 15.43
CA PHE A 42 4.14 -11.12 15.35
C PHE A 42 2.96 -11.78 14.64
N TYR A 43 3.21 -12.41 13.50
CA TYR A 43 2.15 -13.08 12.72
C TYR A 43 1.56 -14.27 13.45
N ASN A 44 2.32 -14.91 14.30
CA ASN A 44 1.89 -16.08 15.06
C ASN A 44 1.29 -15.70 16.42
N GLY A 45 0.89 -14.45 16.60
CA GLY A 45 0.36 -13.98 17.86
C GLY A 45 1.43 -13.71 18.91
N GLY A 46 2.68 -13.58 18.47
CA GLY A 46 3.79 -13.26 19.36
C GLY A 46 3.71 -11.85 19.91
N SER A 47 4.71 -11.47 20.67
CA SER A 47 4.75 -10.26 21.46
C SER A 47 5.22 -9.03 20.67
N GLY A 48 4.70 -8.85 19.47
CA GLY A 48 5.02 -7.67 18.69
C GLY A 48 4.56 -6.39 19.38
N THR A 49 5.38 -5.37 19.33
CA THR A 49 5.06 -4.06 19.91
C THR A 49 4.72 -3.08 18.81
N ILE A 50 3.57 -2.45 18.89
CA ILE A 50 3.18 -1.38 17.97
C ILE A 50 4.11 -0.20 18.18
N ARG A 51 4.85 0.19 17.13
CA ARG A 51 5.74 1.34 17.17
C ARG A 51 5.04 2.61 16.77
N ASN A 52 4.22 2.53 15.73
CA ASN A 52 3.65 3.72 15.12
C ASN A 52 2.36 3.38 14.38
N VAL A 53 1.42 4.30 14.45
CA VAL A 53 0.18 4.27 13.66
C VAL A 53 0.11 5.60 12.94
N SER A 54 0.04 5.56 11.62
CA SER A 54 -0.11 6.78 10.82
C SER A 54 -1.29 6.64 9.87
N THR A 55 -2.05 7.71 9.72
CA THR A 55 -3.13 7.76 8.75
C THR A 55 -2.56 8.22 7.42
N LYS A 56 -2.79 7.45 6.38
CA LYS A 56 -2.40 7.80 5.02
C LYS A 56 -3.65 8.03 4.19
N ARG A 57 -3.61 9.07 3.38
CA ARG A 57 -4.65 9.36 2.40
C ARG A 57 -4.09 9.12 1.02
N PHE A 58 -4.86 8.38 0.21
CA PHE A 58 -4.49 8.04 -1.15
C PHE A 58 -5.50 8.59 -2.13
N PHE A 59 -5.01 9.16 -3.21
CA PHE A 59 -5.82 9.59 -4.34
C PHE A 59 -5.52 8.67 -5.53
N TYR A 60 -6.58 8.21 -6.19
CA TYR A 60 -6.46 7.29 -7.33
C TYR A 60 -7.16 7.87 -8.53
N ASN A 61 -6.51 7.79 -9.68
CA ASN A 61 -7.16 8.02 -10.97
C ASN A 61 -7.14 6.70 -11.75
N TRP A 62 -8.31 6.10 -11.89
CA TRP A 62 -8.42 4.79 -12.52
C TRP A 62 -8.11 4.82 -14.01
N ASP A 63 -8.55 5.86 -14.73
CA ASP A 63 -8.34 5.94 -16.18
C ASP A 63 -6.86 6.10 -16.53
N LEU A 64 -6.15 6.95 -15.78
CA LEU A 64 -4.72 7.16 -15.97
C LEU A 64 -3.88 6.09 -15.26
N ARG A 65 -4.50 5.32 -14.40
CA ARG A 65 -3.85 4.35 -13.52
C ARG A 65 -2.69 4.99 -12.78
N GLN A 66 -3.02 6.04 -12.03
CA GLN A 66 -2.07 6.77 -11.20
C GLN A 66 -2.57 6.82 -9.76
N MET A 67 -1.67 6.47 -8.85
CA MET A 67 -1.90 6.48 -7.41
C MET A 67 -1.03 7.53 -6.77
N TYR A 68 -1.59 8.27 -5.81
CA TYR A 68 -0.91 9.34 -5.09
C TYR A 68 -1.08 9.13 -3.60
N VAL A 69 -0.11 9.58 -2.82
CA VAL A 69 -0.23 9.66 -1.37
C VAL A 69 -0.15 11.12 -0.95
N GLU A 70 -0.91 11.49 0.09
CA GLU A 70 -0.87 12.83 0.63
C GLU A 70 0.45 13.05 1.37
N GLY A 71 1.10 14.18 1.07
CA GLY A 71 2.34 14.60 1.73
C GLY A 71 2.07 15.38 3.02
N ASN A 72 2.89 16.40 3.27
CA ASN A 72 2.89 17.11 4.55
C ASN A 72 1.73 18.08 4.75
N THR A 73 1.10 18.51 3.68
CA THR A 73 -0.03 19.43 3.73
C THR A 73 -1.26 18.82 3.06
N ALA A 74 -2.43 19.33 3.39
CA ALA A 74 -3.69 18.83 2.84
C ALA A 74 -3.69 18.93 1.31
N ASN A 75 -4.07 17.82 0.67
CA ASN A 75 -4.14 17.69 -0.80
C ASN A 75 -2.82 17.92 -1.52
N ASP A 76 -1.71 17.79 -0.83
CA ASP A 76 -0.38 17.73 -1.42
C ASP A 76 -0.15 16.31 -1.95
N TRP A 77 -0.72 16.02 -3.11
CA TRP A 77 -0.72 14.68 -3.68
C TRP A 77 0.61 14.37 -4.36
N ARG A 78 1.28 13.34 -3.88
CA ARG A 78 2.58 12.91 -4.38
C ARG A 78 2.43 11.59 -5.10
N LEU A 79 2.85 11.56 -6.36
CA LEU A 79 2.73 10.37 -7.20
C LEU A 79 3.54 9.21 -6.62
N LEU A 80 2.90 8.03 -6.57
CA LEU A 80 3.54 6.76 -6.29
C LEU A 80 3.67 6.02 -7.62
N PRO A 81 4.83 6.12 -8.30
CA PRO A 81 4.96 5.50 -9.62
C PRO A 81 4.92 3.98 -9.49
N PRO A 82 4.25 3.27 -10.43
CA PRO A 82 4.12 1.81 -10.35
C PRO A 82 5.45 1.08 -10.41
N THR A 83 6.46 1.70 -11.02
CA THR A 83 7.81 1.15 -11.13
C THR A 83 8.77 1.76 -10.12
N GLY A 84 8.26 2.53 -9.16
CA GLY A 84 9.08 3.15 -8.13
C GLY A 84 9.75 2.12 -7.23
N SER A 85 11.00 2.38 -6.88
CA SER A 85 11.73 1.52 -5.96
C SER A 85 11.22 1.70 -4.53
N TRP A 86 11.58 0.77 -3.66
CA TRP A 86 11.30 0.89 -2.23
C TRP A 86 11.86 2.19 -1.65
N ALA A 87 13.02 2.63 -2.15
CA ALA A 87 13.63 3.88 -1.68
C ALA A 87 12.78 5.11 -2.04
N GLU A 88 12.05 5.07 -3.15
CA GLU A 88 11.19 6.17 -3.58
C GLU A 88 9.83 6.15 -2.91
N THR A 89 9.20 4.98 -2.83
CA THR A 89 7.78 4.87 -2.46
C THR A 89 7.56 4.24 -1.09
N GLY A 90 8.52 3.47 -0.59
CA GLY A 90 8.44 2.80 0.70
C GLY A 90 7.18 1.95 0.84
N ILE A 91 6.62 1.96 2.03
CA ILE A 91 5.40 1.22 2.36
C ILE A 91 4.15 1.84 1.73
N SER A 92 4.22 3.11 1.30
CA SER A 92 3.04 3.82 0.82
C SER A 92 2.43 3.16 -0.42
N MET A 93 3.24 2.70 -1.36
CA MET A 93 2.71 2.10 -2.58
C MET A 93 1.98 0.78 -2.31
N PRO A 94 2.56 -0.21 -1.62
CA PRO A 94 1.80 -1.41 -1.29
C PRO A 94 0.60 -1.13 -0.39
N ALA A 95 0.71 -0.18 0.55
CA ALA A 95 -0.43 0.19 1.40
C ALA A 95 -1.58 0.77 0.57
N GLY A 96 -1.28 1.63 -0.40
CA GLY A 96 -2.29 2.17 -1.30
C GLY A 96 -2.95 1.10 -2.16
N GLU A 97 -2.18 0.15 -2.65
CA GLU A 97 -2.73 -0.97 -3.41
C GLU A 97 -3.65 -1.83 -2.55
N ILE A 98 -3.22 -2.16 -1.32
CA ILE A 98 -4.04 -2.92 -0.37
C ILE A 98 -5.34 -2.19 -0.06
N ALA A 99 -5.27 -0.88 0.21
CA ALA A 99 -6.45 -0.08 0.53
C ALA A 99 -7.48 -0.12 -0.60
N PHE A 100 -7.04 0.03 -1.84
CA PHE A 100 -7.93 -0.02 -2.99
C PHE A 100 -8.55 -1.42 -3.14
N TYR A 101 -7.75 -2.45 -2.98
CA TYR A 101 -8.22 -3.83 -3.06
C TYR A 101 -9.23 -4.16 -1.95
N LEU A 102 -8.97 -3.70 -0.72
CA LEU A 102 -9.92 -3.88 0.39
C LEU A 102 -11.25 -3.19 0.12
N ALA A 103 -11.20 -1.98 -0.46
CA ALA A 103 -12.41 -1.21 -0.73
C ALA A 103 -13.26 -1.80 -1.86
N TYR A 104 -12.63 -2.24 -2.93
CA TYR A 104 -13.34 -2.57 -4.17
C TYR A 104 -13.09 -3.97 -4.72
N HIS A 105 -12.21 -4.76 -4.11
CA HIS A 105 -11.76 -6.05 -4.63
C HIS A 105 -11.23 -5.96 -6.06
N MET A 106 -10.62 -4.83 -6.39
CA MET A 106 -10.02 -4.56 -7.69
C MET A 106 -8.55 -4.27 -7.52
N LYS A 107 -7.73 -4.85 -8.40
CA LYS A 107 -6.30 -4.57 -8.46
C LYS A 107 -6.09 -3.22 -9.13
N PHE A 108 -5.41 -2.30 -8.48
CA PHE A 108 -5.19 -0.97 -9.06
C PHE A 108 -4.00 -1.00 -10.03
N TYR A 109 -2.78 -1.00 -9.53
CA TYR A 109 -1.60 -1.16 -10.37
C TYR A 109 -1.45 -2.59 -10.91
N GLY A 110 -1.88 -3.56 -10.14
CA GLY A 110 -1.82 -4.95 -10.55
C GLY A 110 -2.76 -5.34 -11.69
N SER A 111 -3.66 -4.44 -12.12
CA SER A 111 -4.52 -4.69 -13.27
C SER A 111 -3.81 -4.52 -14.61
N LYS A 112 -2.61 -3.96 -14.62
CA LYS A 112 -1.82 -3.70 -15.82
C LYS A 112 -0.37 -4.12 -15.61
N LYS A 113 0.29 -4.44 -16.73
CA LYS A 113 1.73 -4.67 -16.74
C LYS A 113 2.45 -3.38 -17.08
N PHE A 114 3.65 -3.21 -16.52
CA PHE A 114 4.51 -2.07 -16.79
C PHE A 114 5.85 -2.55 -17.30
N TYR A 115 6.47 -1.74 -18.17
CA TYR A 115 7.75 -2.10 -18.77
C TYR A 115 8.87 -1.90 -17.74
N ASP A 116 9.67 -2.97 -17.54
CA ASP A 116 10.86 -2.93 -16.71
C ASP A 116 12.10 -2.83 -17.60
N ARG A 117 12.83 -1.72 -17.48
CA ARG A 117 14.01 -1.46 -18.29
C ARG A 117 15.14 -2.44 -18.00
N PHE A 118 15.27 -2.88 -16.75
CA PHE A 118 16.34 -3.80 -16.36
C PHE A 118 16.10 -5.19 -16.91
N LEU A 119 14.86 -5.66 -16.86
CA LEU A 119 14.47 -6.96 -17.37
C LEU A 119 14.12 -6.93 -18.86
N ASN A 120 13.98 -5.74 -19.43
CA ASN A 120 13.63 -5.52 -20.83
C ASN A 120 12.35 -6.24 -21.23
N LYS A 121 11.36 -6.22 -20.33
CA LYS A 121 10.05 -6.85 -20.58
C LYS A 121 8.98 -6.21 -19.72
N ASN A 122 7.72 -6.49 -20.05
CA ASN A 122 6.59 -6.08 -19.22
C ASN A 122 6.48 -7.01 -18.01
N VAL A 123 6.25 -6.43 -16.84
CA VAL A 123 6.13 -7.16 -15.58
C VAL A 123 4.90 -6.70 -14.81
N ASP A 124 4.41 -7.57 -13.94
CA ASP A 124 3.37 -7.21 -12.99
C ASP A 124 3.99 -6.35 -11.87
N VAL A 125 3.30 -5.29 -11.49
CA VAL A 125 3.73 -4.46 -10.36
C VAL A 125 3.57 -5.24 -9.06
N PHE A 126 2.45 -5.95 -8.93
CA PHE A 126 2.20 -6.84 -7.80
C PHE A 126 1.81 -8.22 -8.33
N THR A 127 2.38 -9.25 -7.71
CA THR A 127 2.09 -10.64 -8.09
C THR A 127 0.77 -11.10 -7.47
N ASP A 128 0.24 -12.22 -7.96
CA ASP A 128 -0.98 -12.79 -7.40
C ASP A 128 -0.83 -13.12 -5.91
N SER A 129 0.36 -13.56 -5.48
CA SER A 129 0.62 -13.87 -4.08
C SER A 129 0.50 -12.65 -3.17
N PHE A 130 0.73 -11.45 -3.69
CA PHE A 130 0.52 -10.21 -2.93
C PHE A 130 -0.94 -10.10 -2.49
N TYR A 131 -1.87 -10.33 -3.43
CA TYR A 131 -3.30 -10.18 -3.15
C TYR A 131 -3.86 -11.31 -2.29
N THR A 132 -3.32 -12.52 -2.42
CA THR A 132 -3.79 -13.65 -1.62
C THR A 132 -3.49 -13.49 -0.13
N ARG A 133 -2.54 -12.62 0.22
CA ARG A 133 -2.22 -12.30 1.61
C ARG A 133 -3.12 -11.24 2.22
N ILE A 134 -3.93 -10.58 1.42
CA ILE A 134 -4.87 -9.56 1.88
C ILE A 134 -6.11 -10.28 2.40
N PRO A 135 -6.41 -10.19 3.71
CA PRO A 135 -7.52 -10.92 4.30
C PRO A 135 -8.89 -10.49 3.79
#